data_b8da59ec5bdaad87cdf082bf5dfcf0c8
#
_entry.id   b8da59ec5bdaad87cdf082bf5dfcf0c8
#
_cell.length_a   1.000
_cell.length_b   1.000
_cell.length_c   1.000
_cell.angle_alpha   90.00
_cell.angle_beta   90.00
_cell.angle_gamma   90.00
#
_symmetry.space_group_name_H-M   'P 1'
#
loop_
_entity.id
_entity.type
_entity.pdbx_description
1 polymer ?
#
loop_
_entity_poly.entity_id
_entity_poly.type
_entity_poly.pdbx_seq_one_letter_code
_entity_poly.pdbx_strand_id
1 'polypeptide(L)'
;MSAYATPDSLVETSWLAEHLNDPDIRIVESNEDILLYGTGHITNAVHIDWRADLNDPVQRDYISPDAFAKLASRHGISPDTTVIFYGDKANWWAAYALWVFRLFGHEKVKLLNGGRSKWEAEGRPYTREIPKFAESVYPVPAARLDYKIRAFKEDALAQSQAQKPLIDVRSPGEFKGEVTHMPEYPQEGVLRGGHIPGAQHSLEDRRQR
;
A
#
# COMPACT_ATOMS: atom_id res chain seq x y z
N MET A 1 -13.35 -11.17 19.76
CA MET A 1 -13.91 -10.82 18.43
C MET A 1 -13.10 -9.65 17.90
N SER A 2 -12.64 -9.69 16.65
CA SER A 2 -11.88 -8.58 16.07
C SER A 2 -12.76 -7.33 15.98
N ALA A 3 -12.21 -6.17 16.36
CA ALA A 3 -12.89 -4.88 16.25
C ALA A 3 -12.90 -4.35 14.78
N TYR A 4 -12.27 -5.07 13.86
CA TYR A 4 -12.13 -4.65 12.45
C TYR A 4 -13.19 -5.30 11.56
N ALA A 5 -13.69 -4.55 10.59
CA ALA A 5 -14.67 -5.04 9.60
C ALA A 5 -14.09 -6.14 8.67
N THR A 6 -12.78 -6.07 8.40
CA THR A 6 -12.05 -7.04 7.56
C THR A 6 -10.79 -7.52 8.29
N PRO A 7 -10.93 -8.33 9.36
CA PRO A 7 -9.79 -8.77 10.17
C PRO A 7 -8.76 -9.56 9.35
N ASP A 8 -9.20 -10.29 8.34
CA ASP A 8 -8.33 -11.11 7.48
C ASP A 8 -7.34 -10.29 6.63
N SER A 9 -7.56 -8.98 6.52
CA SER A 9 -6.64 -8.07 5.81
C SER A 9 -5.44 -7.65 6.68
N LEU A 10 -5.44 -8.00 7.97
CA LEU A 10 -4.40 -7.63 8.93
C LEU A 10 -3.74 -8.87 9.52
N VAL A 11 -2.47 -8.73 9.90
CA VAL A 11 -1.77 -9.68 10.76
C VAL A 11 -1.16 -8.94 11.95
N GLU A 12 -1.17 -9.57 13.13
CA GLU A 12 -0.55 -9.00 14.32
C GLU A 12 0.97 -9.21 14.29
N THR A 13 1.69 -8.32 14.95
CA THR A 13 3.15 -8.39 15.07
C THR A 13 3.61 -9.66 15.80
N SER A 14 2.85 -10.13 16.78
CA SER A 14 3.10 -11.39 17.49
C SER A 14 3.02 -12.59 16.55
N TRP A 15 1.96 -12.65 15.74
CA TRP A 15 1.79 -13.71 14.75
C TRP A 15 2.93 -13.72 13.72
N LEU A 16 3.26 -12.53 13.16
CA LEU A 16 4.33 -12.44 12.18
C LEU A 16 5.69 -12.88 12.76
N ALA A 17 5.97 -12.55 14.03
CA ALA A 17 7.21 -12.96 14.70
C ALA A 17 7.38 -14.49 14.78
N GLU A 18 6.29 -15.24 14.83
CA GLU A 18 6.30 -16.70 14.84
C GLU A 18 6.39 -17.30 13.43
N HIS A 19 6.15 -16.50 12.37
CA HIS A 19 6.06 -16.95 10.98
C HIS A 19 7.13 -16.33 10.05
N LEU A 20 8.21 -15.77 10.60
CA LEU A 20 9.26 -15.10 9.82
C LEU A 20 9.93 -16.01 8.78
N ASN A 21 9.96 -17.32 9.04
CA ASN A 21 10.63 -18.32 8.18
C ASN A 21 9.64 -19.20 7.39
N ASP A 22 8.37 -18.83 7.39
CA ASP A 22 7.34 -19.57 6.65
C ASP A 22 7.60 -19.42 5.13
N PRO A 23 7.80 -20.53 4.37
CA PRO A 23 8.09 -20.47 2.96
C PRO A 23 6.92 -19.90 2.12
N ASP A 24 5.69 -20.04 2.61
CA ASP A 24 4.48 -19.58 1.92
C ASP A 24 4.20 -18.10 2.17
N ILE A 25 5.05 -17.43 2.97
CA ILE A 25 4.93 -15.99 3.29
C ILE A 25 6.07 -15.22 2.63
N ARG A 26 5.76 -14.04 2.14
CA ARG A 26 6.74 -13.03 1.76
C ARG A 26 6.45 -11.73 2.50
N ILE A 27 7.40 -11.30 3.32
CA ILE A 27 7.33 -10.02 4.02
C ILE A 27 7.89 -8.95 3.09
N VAL A 28 7.16 -7.87 2.92
CA VAL A 28 7.56 -6.76 2.04
C VAL A 28 7.55 -5.46 2.82
N GLU A 29 8.69 -4.78 2.85
CA GLU A 29 8.79 -3.43 3.35
C GLU A 29 8.65 -2.42 2.21
N SER A 30 7.73 -1.46 2.36
CA SER A 30 7.55 -0.35 1.43
C SER A 30 7.37 0.93 2.23
N ASN A 31 8.38 1.80 2.18
CA ASN A 31 8.50 3.01 3.00
C ASN A 31 8.41 4.28 2.15
N GLU A 32 8.09 5.39 2.79
CA GLU A 32 8.34 6.72 2.23
C GLU A 32 9.84 7.00 2.18
N ASP A 33 10.53 6.79 3.30
CA ASP A 33 11.99 6.86 3.34
C ASP A 33 12.60 5.53 2.93
N ILE A 34 13.03 5.45 1.67
CA ILE A 34 13.64 4.25 1.08
C ILE A 34 14.93 3.81 1.80
N LEU A 35 15.59 4.71 2.54
CA LEU A 35 16.82 4.40 3.24
C LEU A 35 16.57 3.61 4.53
N LEU A 36 15.36 3.63 5.08
CA LEU A 36 15.02 2.94 6.33
C LEU A 36 15.27 1.43 6.25
N TYR A 37 14.98 0.80 5.13
CA TYR A 37 15.23 -0.64 4.94
C TYR A 37 16.70 -0.99 5.21
N GLY A 38 17.64 -0.20 4.69
CA GLY A 38 19.08 -0.40 4.90
C GLY A 38 19.56 -0.17 6.33
N THR A 39 18.81 0.59 7.14
CA THR A 39 19.14 0.80 8.56
C THR A 39 18.77 -0.38 9.43
N GLY A 40 17.77 -1.17 9.01
CA GLY A 40 17.28 -2.37 9.65
C GLY A 40 15.83 -2.65 9.22
N HIS A 41 15.51 -3.91 9.02
CA HIS A 41 14.20 -4.39 8.57
C HIS A 41 13.83 -5.70 9.28
N ILE A 42 12.57 -6.10 9.20
CA ILE A 42 12.10 -7.38 9.74
C ILE A 42 12.83 -8.51 9.02
N THR A 43 13.28 -9.51 9.76
CA THR A 43 13.97 -10.69 9.20
C THR A 43 13.18 -11.28 8.04
N ASN A 44 13.88 -11.60 6.95
CA ASN A 44 13.31 -12.09 5.68
C ASN A 44 12.40 -11.12 4.93
N ALA A 45 12.31 -9.86 5.35
CA ALA A 45 11.62 -8.87 4.54
C ALA A 45 12.44 -8.49 3.30
N VAL A 46 11.77 -8.42 2.15
CA VAL A 46 12.30 -7.80 0.93
C VAL A 46 11.84 -6.36 0.83
N HIS A 47 12.57 -5.54 0.08
CA HIS A 47 12.20 -4.15 -0.16
C HIS A 47 11.53 -4.00 -1.53
N ILE A 48 10.39 -3.28 -1.55
CA ILE A 48 9.76 -2.78 -2.77
C ILE A 48 9.64 -1.27 -2.65
N ASP A 49 10.38 -0.56 -3.50
CA ASP A 49 10.26 0.89 -3.63
C ASP A 49 8.94 1.22 -4.34
N TRP A 50 8.00 1.82 -3.61
CA TRP A 50 6.69 2.16 -4.17
C TRP A 50 6.78 3.02 -5.42
N ARG A 51 7.79 3.88 -5.51
CA ARG A 51 7.97 4.81 -6.61
C ARG A 51 8.64 4.18 -7.81
N ALA A 52 9.78 3.53 -7.60
CA ALA A 52 10.59 2.96 -8.68
C ALA A 52 10.07 1.61 -9.17
N ASP A 53 9.51 0.79 -8.27
CA ASP A 53 9.11 -0.59 -8.60
C ASP A 53 7.62 -0.72 -8.96
N LEU A 54 6.75 0.23 -8.55
CA LEU A 54 5.30 0.07 -8.71
C LEU A 54 4.67 1.09 -9.68
N ASN A 55 5.43 2.07 -10.16
CA ASN A 55 4.95 3.06 -11.12
C ASN A 55 5.68 2.94 -12.45
N ASP A 56 4.99 3.32 -13.52
CA ASP A 56 5.62 3.45 -14.84
C ASP A 56 6.60 4.65 -14.81
N PRO A 57 7.84 4.50 -15.31
CA PRO A 57 8.85 5.55 -15.24
C PRO A 57 8.56 6.75 -16.13
N VAL A 58 7.66 6.64 -17.09
CA VAL A 58 7.37 7.66 -18.11
C VAL A 58 5.93 8.17 -18.00
N GLN A 59 4.99 7.26 -17.84
CA GLN A 59 3.57 7.60 -17.72
C GLN A 59 3.16 7.72 -16.26
N ARG A 60 2.25 8.64 -15.95
CA ARG A 60 1.65 8.72 -14.61
C ARG A 60 0.64 7.60 -14.40
N ASP A 61 1.14 6.39 -14.33
CA ASP A 61 0.38 5.15 -14.14
C ASP A 61 1.23 4.10 -13.43
N TYR A 62 0.65 2.95 -13.14
CA TYR A 62 1.35 1.80 -12.54
C TYR A 62 2.18 1.05 -13.59
N ILE A 63 3.12 0.23 -13.11
CA ILE A 63 3.91 -0.65 -13.96
C ILE A 63 3.02 -1.55 -14.83
N SER A 64 3.60 -2.09 -15.91
CA SER A 64 2.91 -3.03 -16.79
C SER A 64 2.72 -4.40 -16.12
N PRO A 65 1.76 -5.25 -16.60
CA PRO A 65 1.60 -6.61 -16.12
C PRO A 65 2.88 -7.45 -16.22
N ASP A 66 3.68 -7.27 -17.28
CA ASP A 66 4.98 -7.95 -17.44
C ASP A 66 5.99 -7.51 -16.38
N ALA A 67 6.05 -6.20 -16.09
CA ALA A 67 6.94 -5.67 -15.06
C ALA A 67 6.52 -6.15 -13.66
N PHE A 68 5.21 -6.23 -13.39
CA PHE A 68 4.69 -6.80 -12.15
C PHE A 68 5.07 -8.28 -11.99
N ALA A 69 4.88 -9.09 -13.02
CA ALA A 69 5.26 -10.50 -12.98
C ALA A 69 6.76 -10.69 -12.70
N LYS A 70 7.63 -9.88 -13.33
CA LYS A 70 9.07 -9.88 -13.08
C LYS A 70 9.41 -9.44 -11.66
N LEU A 71 8.74 -8.38 -11.15
CA LEU A 71 8.90 -7.90 -9.79
C LEU A 71 8.55 -8.99 -8.77
N ALA A 72 7.41 -9.63 -8.92
CA ALA A 72 6.97 -10.72 -8.05
C ALA A 72 7.95 -11.91 -8.11
N SER A 73 8.31 -12.34 -9.33
CA SER A 73 9.23 -13.49 -9.54
C SER A 73 10.58 -13.27 -8.87
N ARG A 74 11.21 -12.11 -9.05
CA ARG A 74 12.53 -11.79 -8.45
C ARG A 74 12.53 -11.82 -6.93
N HIS A 75 11.39 -11.57 -6.30
CA HIS A 75 11.22 -11.64 -4.85
C HIS A 75 10.72 -12.99 -4.35
N GLY A 76 10.68 -14.01 -5.22
CA GLY A 76 10.21 -15.35 -4.86
C GLY A 76 8.72 -15.38 -4.52
N ILE A 77 7.92 -14.45 -5.06
CA ILE A 77 6.47 -14.41 -4.89
C ILE A 77 5.83 -15.19 -6.03
N SER A 78 4.99 -16.17 -5.70
CA SER A 78 4.13 -16.92 -6.62
C SER A 78 2.66 -16.51 -6.38
N PRO A 79 1.70 -16.88 -7.24
CA PRO A 79 0.28 -16.61 -7.01
C PRO A 79 -0.26 -17.15 -5.68
N ASP A 80 0.41 -18.18 -5.13
CA ASP A 80 0.01 -18.81 -3.86
C ASP A 80 0.67 -18.22 -2.63
N THR A 81 1.70 -17.40 -2.79
CA THR A 81 2.41 -16.75 -1.69
C THR A 81 1.52 -15.72 -0.99
N THR A 82 1.44 -15.76 0.32
CA THR A 82 0.82 -14.69 1.12
C THR A 82 1.82 -13.55 1.31
N VAL A 83 1.51 -12.36 0.81
CA VAL A 83 2.39 -11.18 0.92
C VAL A 83 1.93 -10.32 2.08
N ILE A 84 2.84 -10.06 3.02
CA ILE A 84 2.59 -9.22 4.20
C ILE A 84 3.37 -7.93 4.03
N PHE A 85 2.64 -6.84 3.86
CA PHE A 85 3.22 -5.50 3.70
C PHE A 85 3.34 -4.78 5.02
N TYR A 86 4.44 -4.07 5.21
CA TYR A 86 4.63 -3.11 6.30
C TYR A 86 5.50 -1.94 5.85
N GLY A 87 5.49 -0.86 6.61
CA GLY A 87 6.29 0.31 6.32
C GLY A 87 6.20 1.38 7.41
N ASP A 88 6.82 2.50 7.13
CA ASP A 88 6.76 3.74 7.90
C ASP A 88 5.42 4.49 7.73
N LYS A 89 5.31 5.70 8.29
CA LYS A 89 4.14 6.60 8.14
C LYS A 89 2.80 5.86 8.31
N ALA A 90 2.69 5.03 9.35
CA ALA A 90 1.49 4.23 9.64
C ALA A 90 1.06 3.31 8.47
N ASN A 91 2.01 2.69 7.79
CA ASN A 91 1.80 1.81 6.63
C ASN A 91 1.30 2.51 5.35
N TRP A 92 1.47 3.81 5.19
CA TRP A 92 0.91 4.51 4.03
C TRP A 92 1.33 3.86 2.71
N TRP A 93 2.65 3.73 2.48
CA TRP A 93 3.14 3.16 1.23
C TRP A 93 3.05 1.63 1.19
N ALA A 94 3.04 0.98 2.34
CA ALA A 94 2.71 -0.44 2.44
C ALA A 94 1.26 -0.73 1.99
N ALA A 95 0.31 0.12 2.37
CA ALA A 95 -1.09 0.02 1.92
C ALA A 95 -1.21 0.30 0.41
N TYR A 96 -0.42 1.25 -0.11
CA TYR A 96 -0.33 1.50 -1.55
C TYR A 96 0.20 0.28 -2.31
N ALA A 97 1.31 -0.31 -1.84
CA ALA A 97 1.89 -1.51 -2.45
C ALA A 97 0.90 -2.69 -2.42
N LEU A 98 0.21 -2.91 -1.30
CA LEU A 98 -0.85 -3.91 -1.18
C LEU A 98 -1.95 -3.69 -2.23
N TRP A 99 -2.38 -2.43 -2.39
CA TRP A 99 -3.43 -2.09 -3.35
C TRP A 99 -2.97 -2.35 -4.79
N VAL A 100 -1.70 -2.01 -5.13
CA VAL A 100 -1.14 -2.31 -6.45
C VAL A 100 -1.09 -3.81 -6.72
N PHE A 101 -0.71 -4.63 -5.73
CA PHE A 101 -0.75 -6.08 -5.88
C PHE A 101 -2.17 -6.60 -6.19
N ARG A 102 -3.18 -6.07 -5.49
CA ARG A 102 -4.59 -6.38 -5.78
C ARG A 102 -5.02 -5.91 -7.16
N LEU A 103 -4.49 -4.78 -7.64
CA LEU A 103 -4.76 -4.28 -8.99
C LEU A 103 -4.32 -5.29 -10.06
N PHE A 104 -3.25 -6.03 -9.80
CA PHE A 104 -2.76 -7.11 -10.65
C PHE A 104 -3.36 -8.49 -10.32
N GLY A 105 -4.36 -8.55 -9.45
CA GLY A 105 -5.09 -9.77 -9.13
C GLY A 105 -4.43 -10.65 -8.07
N HIS A 106 -3.40 -10.18 -7.38
CA HIS A 106 -2.81 -10.92 -6.27
C HIS A 106 -3.63 -10.70 -4.99
N GLU A 107 -4.51 -11.65 -4.68
CA GLU A 107 -5.50 -11.52 -3.58
C GLU A 107 -4.93 -11.85 -2.19
N LYS A 108 -3.87 -12.68 -2.12
CA LYS A 108 -3.26 -13.12 -0.85
C LYS A 108 -2.34 -12.03 -0.28
N VAL A 109 -2.91 -10.89 0.09
CA VAL A 109 -2.16 -9.74 0.63
C VAL A 109 -2.73 -9.31 1.97
N LYS A 110 -1.84 -8.95 2.90
CA LYS A 110 -2.18 -8.48 4.24
C LYS A 110 -1.29 -7.31 4.65
N LEU A 111 -1.75 -6.49 5.60
CA LEU A 111 -0.94 -5.47 6.26
C LEU A 111 -0.53 -5.94 7.66
N LEU A 112 0.68 -5.63 8.05
CA LEU A 112 1.14 -5.76 9.44
C LEU A 112 0.45 -4.68 10.28
N ASN A 113 -0.37 -5.08 11.24
CA ASN A 113 -1.10 -4.16 12.11
C ASN A 113 -0.13 -3.29 12.92
N GLY A 114 -0.21 -1.97 12.73
CA GLY A 114 0.68 -0.98 13.35
C GLY A 114 2.03 -0.79 12.64
N GLY A 115 2.32 -1.56 11.59
CA GLY A 115 3.50 -1.39 10.72
C GLY A 115 4.83 -1.39 11.46
N ARG A 116 5.80 -0.67 10.89
CA ARG A 116 7.15 -0.52 11.43
C ARG A 116 7.15 0.04 12.86
N SER A 117 6.35 1.07 13.12
CA SER A 117 6.30 1.74 14.42
C SER A 117 5.87 0.81 15.56
N LYS A 118 4.90 -0.07 15.34
CA LYS A 118 4.46 -1.03 16.36
C LYS A 118 5.52 -2.11 16.59
N TRP A 119 6.16 -2.61 15.53
CA TRP A 119 7.25 -3.58 15.64
C TRP A 119 8.40 -3.04 16.50
N GLU A 120 8.77 -1.78 16.30
CA GLU A 120 9.80 -1.08 17.10
C GLU A 120 9.36 -0.84 18.53
N ALA A 121 8.14 -0.35 18.75
CA ALA A 121 7.59 -0.08 20.09
C ALA A 121 7.49 -1.34 20.95
N GLU A 122 7.30 -2.51 20.32
CA GLU A 122 7.31 -3.81 21.01
C GLU A 122 8.73 -4.37 21.24
N GLY A 123 9.78 -3.61 20.85
CA GLY A 123 11.17 -4.02 21.01
C GLY A 123 11.57 -5.24 20.19
N ARG A 124 10.85 -5.52 19.09
CA ARG A 124 11.12 -6.67 18.24
C ARG A 124 12.36 -6.45 17.39
N PRO A 125 13.16 -7.50 17.13
CA PRO A 125 14.45 -7.35 16.45
C PRO A 125 14.30 -7.00 14.97
N TYR A 126 15.28 -6.22 14.49
CA TYR A 126 15.56 -6.01 13.08
C TYR A 126 16.88 -6.68 12.68
N THR A 127 17.00 -6.96 11.39
CA THR A 127 18.26 -7.37 10.76
C THR A 127 18.67 -6.36 9.68
N ARG A 128 19.93 -6.44 9.25
CA ARG A 128 20.43 -5.77 8.05
C ARG A 128 20.78 -6.77 6.95
N GLU A 129 20.57 -8.06 7.21
CA GLU A 129 20.83 -9.12 6.25
C GLU A 129 19.76 -9.08 5.16
N ILE A 130 20.17 -8.79 3.93
CA ILE A 130 19.26 -8.79 2.78
C ILE A 130 18.96 -10.25 2.41
N PRO A 131 17.69 -10.69 2.52
CA PRO A 131 17.35 -12.05 2.24
C PRO A 131 17.48 -12.36 0.73
N LYS A 132 17.86 -13.60 0.42
CA LYS A 132 17.91 -14.10 -0.94
C LYS A 132 16.90 -15.22 -1.09
N PHE A 133 15.92 -14.99 -1.93
CA PHE A 133 14.95 -16.02 -2.31
C PHE A 133 15.25 -16.53 -3.73
N ALA A 134 14.98 -17.81 -3.97
CA ALA A 134 14.98 -18.31 -5.33
C ALA A 134 13.86 -17.60 -6.12
N GLU A 135 14.17 -17.25 -7.37
CA GLU A 135 13.14 -16.67 -8.23
C GLU A 135 11.99 -17.66 -8.41
N SER A 136 10.78 -17.15 -8.31
CA SER A 136 9.56 -17.88 -8.62
C SER A 136 9.16 -17.67 -10.09
N VAL A 137 8.12 -18.36 -10.52
CA VAL A 137 7.45 -18.07 -11.79
C VAL A 137 6.10 -17.44 -11.47
N TYR A 138 5.99 -16.13 -11.67
CA TYR A 138 4.71 -15.45 -11.57
C TYR A 138 4.13 -15.30 -12.98
N PRO A 139 2.91 -15.80 -13.25
CA PRO A 139 2.28 -15.65 -14.55
C PRO A 139 1.97 -14.17 -14.83
N VAL A 140 2.19 -13.74 -16.06
CA VAL A 140 1.85 -12.37 -16.45
C VAL A 140 0.33 -12.18 -16.32
N PRO A 141 -0.17 -11.24 -15.49
CA PRO A 141 -1.60 -10.96 -15.41
C PRO A 141 -2.16 -10.56 -16.76
N ALA A 142 -3.31 -11.14 -17.14
CA ALA A 142 -3.94 -10.84 -18.44
C ALA A 142 -4.35 -9.36 -18.56
N ALA A 143 -4.72 -8.74 -17.45
CA ALA A 143 -5.05 -7.33 -17.35
C ALA A 143 -5.00 -6.87 -15.89
N ARG A 144 -4.91 -5.56 -15.67
CA ARG A 144 -5.17 -4.97 -14.35
C ARG A 144 -6.67 -4.93 -14.08
N LEU A 145 -7.04 -4.99 -12.79
CA LEU A 145 -8.43 -4.92 -12.36
C LEU A 145 -8.93 -3.46 -12.23
N ASP A 146 -8.52 -2.58 -13.15
CA ASP A 146 -8.85 -1.15 -13.12
C ASP A 146 -10.36 -0.91 -12.94
N TYR A 147 -11.18 -1.62 -13.67
CA TYR A 147 -12.64 -1.48 -13.62
C TYR A 147 -13.28 -1.97 -12.30
N LYS A 148 -12.54 -2.65 -11.43
CA LYS A 148 -13.05 -3.17 -10.15
C LYS A 148 -12.70 -2.28 -8.95
N ILE A 149 -11.45 -1.83 -8.89
CA ILE A 149 -10.91 -1.21 -7.68
C ILE A 149 -10.29 0.16 -7.92
N ARG A 150 -10.35 0.68 -9.15
CA ARG A 150 -9.88 2.00 -9.53
C ARG A 150 -11.04 2.80 -10.14
N ALA A 151 -11.12 4.08 -9.84
CA ALA A 151 -12.06 5.00 -10.46
C ALA A 151 -11.28 6.07 -11.23
N PHE A 152 -11.75 6.39 -12.43
CA PHE A 152 -11.22 7.47 -13.24
C PHE A 152 -12.04 8.74 -13.06
N LYS A 153 -11.63 9.83 -13.68
CA LYS A 153 -12.28 11.14 -13.58
C LYS A 153 -13.77 11.08 -13.90
N GLU A 154 -14.11 10.36 -14.96
CA GLU A 154 -15.50 10.20 -15.44
C GLU A 154 -16.35 9.45 -14.42
N ASP A 155 -15.78 8.42 -13.77
CA ASP A 155 -16.47 7.65 -12.73
C ASP A 155 -16.72 8.53 -11.49
N ALA A 156 -15.70 9.28 -11.06
CA ALA A 156 -15.82 10.19 -9.95
C ALA A 156 -16.82 11.33 -10.21
N LEU A 157 -16.85 11.87 -11.44
CA LEU A 157 -17.81 12.87 -11.87
C LEU A 157 -19.25 12.33 -11.84
N ALA A 158 -19.46 11.13 -12.41
CA ALA A 158 -20.77 10.48 -12.40
C ALA A 158 -21.25 10.19 -10.97
N GLN A 159 -20.35 9.75 -10.10
CA GLN A 159 -20.62 9.48 -8.69
C GLN A 159 -21.07 10.77 -7.96
N SER A 160 -20.34 11.89 -8.16
CA SER A 160 -20.65 13.19 -7.59
C SER A 160 -22.00 13.73 -8.09
N GLN A 161 -22.24 13.69 -9.41
CA GLN A 161 -23.51 14.14 -10.01
C GLN A 161 -24.71 13.31 -9.53
N ALA A 162 -24.52 12.02 -9.32
CA ALA A 162 -25.55 11.14 -8.77
C ALA A 162 -25.72 11.25 -7.25
N GLN A 163 -24.99 12.16 -6.60
CA GLN A 163 -24.98 12.35 -5.14
C GLN A 163 -24.73 11.06 -4.34
N LYS A 164 -23.93 10.15 -4.91
CA LYS A 164 -23.54 8.92 -4.24
C LYS A 164 -22.34 9.17 -3.29
N PRO A 165 -22.14 8.30 -2.29
CA PRO A 165 -21.05 8.50 -1.32
C PRO A 165 -19.68 8.61 -1.99
N LEU A 166 -18.95 9.66 -1.64
CA LEU A 166 -17.54 9.89 -1.95
C LEU A 166 -16.82 10.21 -0.65
N ILE A 167 -15.70 9.54 -0.38
CA ILE A 167 -14.90 9.77 0.80
C ILE A 167 -13.57 10.37 0.39
N ASP A 168 -13.28 11.56 0.89
CA ASP A 168 -11.98 12.22 0.73
C ASP A 168 -11.09 11.88 1.93
N VAL A 169 -9.98 11.18 1.66
CA VAL A 169 -9.03 10.73 2.68
C VAL A 169 -7.81 11.65 2.82
N ARG A 170 -7.76 12.75 2.06
CA ARG A 170 -6.67 13.73 2.15
C ARG A 170 -6.67 14.45 3.49
N SER A 171 -5.69 15.31 3.74
CA SER A 171 -5.62 16.12 4.95
C SER A 171 -6.80 17.08 5.06
N PRO A 172 -7.19 17.51 6.29
CA PRO A 172 -8.23 18.51 6.47
C PRO A 172 -7.97 19.83 5.71
N GLY A 173 -6.71 20.25 5.62
CA GLY A 173 -6.32 21.46 4.90
C GLY A 173 -6.53 21.34 3.40
N GLU A 174 -6.22 20.20 2.81
CA GLU A 174 -6.48 19.94 1.39
C GLU A 174 -7.98 19.85 1.11
N PHE A 175 -8.73 19.15 1.96
CA PHE A 175 -10.18 19.04 1.85
C PHE A 175 -10.86 20.42 1.87
N LYS A 176 -10.44 21.31 2.77
CA LYS A 176 -10.98 22.68 2.89
C LYS A 176 -10.45 23.63 1.80
N GLY A 177 -9.40 23.26 1.08
CA GLY A 177 -8.74 24.10 0.09
C GLY A 177 -7.77 25.13 0.67
N GLU A 178 -7.37 24.96 1.93
CA GLU A 178 -6.39 25.81 2.61
C GLU A 178 -4.97 25.54 2.10
N VAL A 179 -4.72 24.31 1.67
CA VAL A 179 -3.47 23.89 1.02
C VAL A 179 -3.77 23.14 -0.27
N THR A 180 -2.84 23.20 -1.24
CA THR A 180 -2.99 22.61 -2.56
C THR A 180 -2.09 21.41 -2.79
N HIS A 181 -1.18 21.13 -1.86
CA HIS A 181 -0.23 20.02 -1.92
C HIS A 181 0.22 19.61 -0.52
N MET A 182 0.76 18.43 -0.39
CA MET A 182 1.50 18.02 0.80
C MET A 182 2.86 18.74 0.85
N PRO A 183 3.34 19.15 2.03
CA PRO A 183 4.63 19.84 2.15
C PRO A 183 5.81 19.09 1.51
N GLU A 184 5.79 17.77 1.58
CA GLU A 184 6.83 16.89 1.05
C GLU A 184 6.78 16.74 -0.48
N TYR A 185 5.65 17.07 -1.11
CA TYR A 185 5.40 16.87 -2.55
C TYR A 185 4.84 18.12 -3.24
N PRO A 186 5.54 19.27 -3.19
CA PRO A 186 5.01 20.54 -3.74
C PRO A 186 4.76 20.47 -5.26
N GLN A 187 5.48 19.59 -5.98
CA GLN A 187 5.30 19.37 -7.42
C GLN A 187 3.99 18.65 -7.77
N GLU A 188 3.32 18.04 -6.82
CA GLU A 188 2.07 17.31 -7.01
C GLU A 188 0.83 18.15 -6.69
N GLY A 189 1.02 19.46 -6.54
CA GLY A 189 -0.03 20.41 -6.24
C GLY A 189 -1.12 20.48 -7.31
N VAL A 190 -2.32 20.86 -6.85
CA VAL A 190 -3.48 21.08 -7.70
C VAL A 190 -3.67 22.56 -8.00
N LEU A 191 -4.23 22.88 -9.17
CA LEU A 191 -4.51 24.27 -9.58
C LEU A 191 -5.64 24.92 -8.77
N ARG A 192 -6.52 24.10 -8.17
CA ARG A 192 -7.66 24.58 -7.36
C ARG A 192 -7.72 23.79 -6.06
N GLY A 193 -7.76 24.48 -4.94
CA GLY A 193 -8.00 23.89 -3.62
C GLY A 193 -9.45 23.45 -3.43
N GLY A 194 -9.69 22.62 -2.42
CA GLY A 194 -10.99 22.11 -2.04
C GLY A 194 -11.20 20.65 -2.38
N HIS A 195 -12.45 20.21 -2.41
CA HIS A 195 -12.84 18.81 -2.59
C HIS A 195 -13.91 18.65 -3.68
N ILE A 196 -14.14 17.42 -4.12
CA ILE A 196 -15.20 17.07 -5.08
C ILE A 196 -16.56 17.37 -4.43
N PRO A 197 -17.49 18.08 -5.11
CA PRO A 197 -18.81 18.37 -4.55
C PRO A 197 -19.52 17.09 -4.05
N GLY A 198 -19.98 17.14 -2.79
CA GLY A 198 -20.63 16.03 -2.12
C GLY A 198 -19.70 15.02 -1.44
N ALA A 199 -18.38 15.17 -1.57
CA ALA A 199 -17.43 14.34 -0.84
C ALA A 199 -17.47 14.64 0.67
N GLN A 200 -17.33 13.58 1.47
CA GLN A 200 -17.22 13.63 2.93
C GLN A 200 -15.77 13.41 3.36
N HIS A 201 -15.32 14.11 4.40
CA HIS A 201 -13.97 13.95 4.91
C HIS A 201 -13.89 12.82 5.93
N SER A 202 -12.99 11.88 5.71
CA SER A 202 -12.88 10.66 6.52
C SER A 202 -12.57 10.89 8.02
N LEU A 203 -11.97 12.03 8.38
CA LEU A 203 -11.58 12.34 9.76
C LEU A 203 -12.69 13.07 10.56
N GLU A 204 -13.65 13.71 9.92
CA GLU A 204 -14.74 14.40 10.64
C GLU A 204 -15.76 13.40 11.21
N ASP A 205 -15.99 12.29 10.54
CA ASP A 205 -16.97 11.26 10.96
C ASP A 205 -16.54 10.46 12.20
N ARG A 206 -15.22 10.44 12.52
CA ARG A 206 -14.69 9.73 13.71
C ARG A 206 -14.86 10.50 15.03
N ARG A 207 -15.17 11.82 14.97
CA ARG A 207 -15.36 12.66 16.18
C ARG A 207 -16.80 12.74 16.63
N GLN A 208 -17.75 12.17 15.85
CA GLN A 208 -19.19 12.21 16.16
C GLN A 208 -19.77 10.88 16.61
N ARG A 209 -18.93 9.85 16.87
CA ARG A 209 -19.38 8.54 17.40
C ARG A 209 -18.76 8.23 18.77
#